data_4f7209a9cc5d09d4ad3bb8a0c7821b8b
#
_entry.id   4f7209a9cc5d09d4ad3bb8a0c7821b8b
#
_cell.length_a   1.000
_cell.length_b   1.000
_cell.length_c   1.000
_cell.angle_alpha   90.00
_cell.angle_beta   90.00
_cell.angle_gamma   90.00
#
_symmetry.space_group_name_H-M   'P 1'
#
loop_
_entity.id
_entity.type
_entity.pdbx_description
1 polymer ?
#
loop_
_entity_poly.entity_id
_entity_poly.type
_entity_poly.pdbx_seq_one_letter_code
_entity_poly.pdbx_strand_id
1 'polypeptide(L)'
;MHELIPAFVIHRRDYRNSSLLLELFLLNQGRLPAIARGAKSARSSRALLLQPFFPLLLGLSGRGEVKSLTGVEPDGRPYRLQGETIYCGIYLNELLMRLLQRGDPYPSLYVHYQHALSGLASGESASQCLREFEISLMRELGYGLLLDRTADTNEEIEADRVYDYRLEQGPVRMPGGGFGEGIHGRTLLSLHRGERLDERGEAEAKRLMRRVIGHYLGDRPLKSRELFQSMK
;
A
#
# COMPACT_ATOMS: atom_id res chain seq x y z
N MET A 1 9.97 30.07 9.77
CA MET A 1 9.45 29.33 8.58
C MET A 1 9.11 27.93 9.08
N HIS A 2 7.87 27.45 8.87
CA HIS A 2 7.55 26.05 9.14
C HIS A 2 8.15 25.24 8.00
N GLU A 3 8.91 24.20 8.36
CA GLU A 3 9.45 23.24 7.39
C GLU A 3 8.28 22.56 6.65
N LEU A 4 8.31 22.59 5.33
CA LEU A 4 7.36 21.89 4.48
C LEU A 4 7.82 20.45 4.30
N ILE A 5 6.91 19.50 4.52
CA ILE A 5 7.21 18.06 4.56
C ILE A 5 6.50 17.39 3.39
N PRO A 6 7.21 16.56 2.58
CA PRO A 6 6.59 15.76 1.53
C PRO A 6 5.54 14.81 2.10
N ALA A 7 4.35 14.80 1.50
CA ALA A 7 3.22 14.07 2.03
C ALA A 7 2.19 13.70 0.96
N PHE A 8 1.37 12.69 1.29
CA PHE A 8 0.13 12.37 0.59
C PHE A 8 -1.06 12.41 1.55
N VAL A 9 -2.21 12.82 1.04
CA VAL A 9 -3.49 12.58 1.71
C VAL A 9 -3.94 11.16 1.36
N ILE A 10 -3.96 10.26 2.35
CA ILE A 10 -4.39 8.87 2.13
C ILE A 10 -5.87 8.66 2.47
N HIS A 11 -6.44 9.53 3.32
CA HIS A 11 -7.87 9.56 3.59
C HIS A 11 -8.31 10.97 4.00
N ARG A 12 -9.53 11.35 3.66
CA ARG A 12 -10.14 12.61 4.08
C ARG A 12 -11.62 12.42 4.38
N ARG A 13 -12.10 13.19 5.35
CA ARG A 13 -13.53 13.27 5.68
C ARG A 13 -13.90 14.65 6.17
N ASP A 14 -15.16 14.98 6.06
CA ASP A 14 -15.72 16.21 6.63
C ASP A 14 -15.52 16.25 8.14
N TYR A 15 -15.14 17.40 8.66
CA TYR A 15 -14.97 17.63 10.08
C TYR A 15 -15.52 19.01 10.45
N ARG A 16 -16.52 19.05 11.35
CA ARG A 16 -17.26 20.28 11.70
C ARG A 16 -17.81 20.97 10.44
N ASN A 17 -18.16 22.27 10.57
CA ASN A 17 -18.86 23.00 9.50
C ASN A 17 -18.00 23.32 8.28
N SER A 18 -16.70 23.61 8.47
CA SER A 18 -15.84 24.14 7.41
C SER A 18 -14.48 23.43 7.25
N SER A 19 -14.20 22.40 8.06
CA SER A 19 -12.89 21.76 8.13
C SER A 19 -12.93 20.37 7.51
N LEU A 20 -11.75 19.87 7.11
CA LEU A 20 -11.51 18.48 6.76
C LEU A 20 -10.63 17.83 7.84
N LEU A 21 -10.91 16.59 8.19
CA LEU A 21 -9.99 15.72 8.91
C LEU A 21 -9.31 14.84 7.90
N LEU A 22 -7.99 14.92 7.90
CA LEU A 22 -7.10 14.23 6.97
C LEU A 22 -6.34 13.13 7.71
N GLU A 23 -6.10 12.02 7.05
CA GLU A 23 -5.00 11.11 7.38
C GLU A 23 -3.93 11.33 6.32
N LEU A 24 -2.73 11.63 6.78
CA LEU A 24 -1.58 11.98 5.95
C LEU A 24 -0.56 10.83 6.02
N PHE A 25 0.14 10.60 4.92
CA PHE A 25 1.35 9.79 4.89
C PHE A 25 2.51 10.71 4.53
N LEU A 26 3.41 10.93 5.49
CA LEU A 26 4.53 11.86 5.40
C LEU A 26 5.85 11.10 5.26
N LEU A 27 6.77 11.63 4.48
CA LEU A 27 8.06 10.98 4.19
C LEU A 27 8.83 10.57 5.46
N ASN A 28 8.98 11.50 6.42
CA ASN A 28 9.82 11.29 7.60
C ASN A 28 9.04 11.23 8.92
N GLN A 29 7.71 11.21 8.87
CA GLN A 29 6.87 11.20 10.08
C GLN A 29 5.76 10.12 10.00
N GLY A 30 5.76 9.31 8.95
CA GLY A 30 4.80 8.23 8.77
C GLY A 30 3.36 8.72 8.66
N ARG A 31 2.42 7.99 9.26
CA ARG A 31 1.00 8.31 9.21
C ARG A 31 0.58 9.22 10.36
N LEU A 32 -0.01 10.37 10.04
CA LEU A 32 -0.51 11.34 11.04
C LEU A 32 -1.88 11.91 10.65
N PRO A 33 -2.78 12.11 11.63
CA PRO A 33 -4.02 12.86 11.41
C PRO A 33 -3.77 14.37 11.48
N ALA A 34 -4.47 15.14 10.60
CA ALA A 34 -4.42 16.58 10.61
C ALA A 34 -5.78 17.22 10.32
N ILE A 35 -6.02 18.41 10.87
CA ILE A 35 -7.20 19.22 10.58
C ILE A 35 -6.82 20.34 9.62
N ALA A 36 -7.49 20.38 8.47
CA ALA A 36 -7.43 21.47 7.52
C ALA A 36 -8.64 22.40 7.71
N ARG A 37 -8.44 23.51 8.42
CA ARG A 37 -9.50 24.49 8.70
C ARG A 37 -9.87 25.26 7.44
N GLY A 38 -11.18 25.50 7.24
CA GLY A 38 -11.69 26.23 6.08
C GLY A 38 -11.54 25.52 4.73
N ALA A 39 -11.12 24.26 4.73
CA ALA A 39 -10.82 23.50 3.51
C ALA A 39 -12.03 22.72 2.95
N LYS A 40 -13.22 22.80 3.58
CA LYS A 40 -14.42 22.09 3.10
C LYS A 40 -15.10 22.78 1.92
N SER A 41 -14.92 24.10 1.78
CA SER A 41 -15.53 24.85 0.69
C SER A 41 -14.97 24.39 -0.67
N ALA A 42 -15.86 24.01 -1.60
CA ALA A 42 -15.48 23.66 -2.97
C ALA A 42 -14.74 24.78 -3.73
N ARG A 43 -14.88 26.03 -3.28
CA ARG A 43 -14.16 27.20 -3.82
C ARG A 43 -12.77 27.39 -3.20
N SER A 44 -12.41 26.60 -2.17
CA SER A 44 -11.10 26.69 -1.55
C SER A 44 -10.07 26.03 -2.44
N SER A 45 -9.04 26.77 -2.88
CA SER A 45 -7.89 26.20 -3.60
C SER A 45 -7.22 25.06 -2.82
N ARG A 46 -7.26 25.13 -1.47
CA ARG A 46 -6.78 24.05 -0.59
C ARG A 46 -7.58 22.77 -0.73
N ALA A 47 -8.91 22.84 -0.89
CA ALA A 47 -9.75 21.67 -1.06
C ALA A 47 -9.41 20.88 -2.35
N LEU A 48 -8.99 21.59 -3.40
CA LEU A 48 -8.57 20.98 -4.68
C LEU A 48 -7.24 20.26 -4.56
N LEU A 49 -6.33 20.75 -3.74
CA LEU A 49 -5.01 20.12 -3.50
C LEU A 49 -5.12 18.92 -2.55
N LEU A 50 -5.95 19.01 -1.50
CA LEU A 50 -6.08 17.98 -0.46
C LEU A 50 -6.88 16.76 -0.94
N GLN A 51 -6.51 16.24 -2.11
CA GLN A 51 -7.07 15.04 -2.72
C GLN A 51 -6.09 13.86 -2.57
N PRO A 52 -6.55 12.62 -2.52
CA PRO A 52 -5.69 11.46 -2.66
C PRO A 52 -4.88 11.49 -3.96
N PHE A 53 -3.73 10.83 -3.94
CA PHE A 53 -2.85 10.66 -5.10
C PHE A 53 -2.22 11.94 -5.62
N PHE A 54 -2.22 12.99 -4.82
CA PHE A 54 -1.55 14.24 -5.15
C PHE A 54 -0.32 14.42 -4.24
N PRO A 55 0.92 14.47 -4.78
CA PRO A 55 2.11 14.75 -4.00
C PRO A 55 2.09 16.20 -3.52
N LEU A 56 2.29 16.40 -2.22
CA LEU A 56 2.15 17.69 -1.55
C LEU A 56 3.34 17.97 -0.65
N LEU A 57 3.63 19.25 -0.46
CA LEU A 57 4.45 19.79 0.62
C LEU A 57 3.51 20.38 1.68
N LEU A 58 3.56 19.87 2.90
CA LEU A 58 2.65 20.26 3.97
C LEU A 58 3.37 20.91 5.14
N GLY A 59 2.87 22.08 5.56
CA GLY A 59 3.23 22.68 6.84
C GLY A 59 2.27 22.18 7.93
N LEU A 60 2.81 21.67 9.02
CA LEU A 60 2.04 21.17 10.16
C LEU A 60 2.42 21.87 11.45
N SER A 61 1.48 22.04 12.36
CA SER A 61 1.71 22.60 13.69
C SER A 61 0.88 21.88 14.76
N GLY A 62 1.27 22.07 16.02
CA GLY A 62 0.61 21.49 17.18
C GLY A 62 1.39 20.34 17.82
N ARG A 63 1.28 20.23 19.16
CA ARG A 63 1.97 19.20 19.96
C ARG A 63 1.14 17.92 20.15
N GLY A 64 -0.18 17.98 19.93
CA GLY A 64 -1.09 16.83 20.08
C GLY A 64 -0.96 15.82 18.95
N GLU A 65 -1.64 14.69 19.11
CA GLU A 65 -1.71 13.64 18.08
C GLU A 65 -2.28 14.15 16.76
N VAL A 66 -3.34 14.96 16.82
CA VAL A 66 -3.94 15.58 15.64
C VAL A 66 -3.27 16.91 15.37
N LYS A 67 -2.59 17.02 14.23
CA LYS A 67 -1.89 18.24 13.82
C LYS A 67 -2.88 19.26 13.20
N SER A 68 -2.45 20.52 13.13
CA SER A 68 -3.15 21.57 12.36
C SER A 68 -2.38 21.81 11.07
N LEU A 69 -3.06 21.76 9.93
CA LEU A 69 -2.47 22.09 8.63
C LEU A 69 -2.32 23.62 8.54
N THR A 70 -1.08 24.10 8.39
CA THR A 70 -0.72 25.51 8.28
C THR A 70 -0.44 25.95 6.85
N GLY A 71 0.12 25.04 6.03
CA GLY A 71 0.44 25.29 4.63
C GLY A 71 0.21 24.06 3.77
N VAL A 72 -0.10 24.25 2.49
CA VAL A 72 -0.18 23.22 1.48
C VAL A 72 0.29 23.76 0.14
N GLU A 73 1.25 23.07 -0.46
CA GLU A 73 1.81 23.38 -1.77
C GLU A 73 1.88 22.08 -2.60
N PRO A 74 1.72 22.16 -3.93
CA PRO A 74 1.94 21.00 -4.79
C PRO A 74 3.43 20.61 -4.80
N ASP A 75 3.71 19.31 -4.75
CA ASP A 75 5.04 18.72 -4.94
C ASP A 75 5.09 17.93 -6.26
N GLY A 76 4.63 18.53 -7.34
CA GLY A 76 4.55 17.93 -8.65
C GLY A 76 3.12 17.85 -9.19
N ARG A 77 2.88 16.89 -10.09
CA ARG A 77 1.57 16.67 -10.71
C ARG A 77 0.82 15.54 -10.01
N PRO A 78 -0.53 15.60 -9.94
CA PRO A 78 -1.32 14.49 -9.40
C PRO A 78 -1.16 13.24 -10.25
N TYR A 79 -1.10 12.07 -9.61
CA TYR A 79 -1.18 10.79 -10.29
C TYR A 79 -2.62 10.56 -10.77
N ARG A 80 -2.83 10.61 -12.09
CA ARG A 80 -4.15 10.50 -12.70
C ARG A 80 -4.53 9.03 -12.85
N LEU A 81 -5.13 8.46 -11.82
CA LEU A 81 -5.67 7.12 -11.86
C LEU A 81 -7.07 7.14 -12.49
N GLN A 82 -7.39 6.17 -13.34
CA GLN A 82 -8.67 6.07 -14.04
C GLN A 82 -9.18 4.61 -14.06
N GLY A 83 -10.51 4.44 -14.15
CA GLY A 83 -11.09 3.10 -14.19
C GLY A 83 -10.66 2.23 -13.01
N GLU A 84 -10.18 1.03 -13.28
CA GLU A 84 -9.74 0.09 -12.25
C GLU A 84 -8.55 0.58 -11.42
N THR A 85 -7.67 1.42 -11.98
CA THR A 85 -6.49 1.90 -11.24
C THR A 85 -6.83 2.82 -10.07
N ILE A 86 -8.00 3.52 -10.11
CA ILE A 86 -8.50 4.29 -8.95
C ILE A 86 -8.71 3.36 -7.75
N TYR A 87 -9.31 2.20 -7.96
CA TYR A 87 -9.56 1.24 -6.87
C TYR A 87 -8.27 0.63 -6.35
N CYS A 88 -7.27 0.42 -7.24
CA CYS A 88 -5.93 0.05 -6.81
C CYS A 88 -5.32 1.10 -5.88
N GLY A 89 -5.38 2.38 -6.23
CA GLY A 89 -4.91 3.47 -5.38
C GLY A 89 -5.65 3.56 -4.04
N ILE A 90 -6.99 3.40 -4.05
CA ILE A 90 -7.80 3.35 -2.82
C ILE A 90 -7.38 2.16 -1.95
N TYR A 91 -7.09 1.00 -2.55
CA TYR A 91 -6.59 -0.17 -1.85
C TYR A 91 -5.24 0.10 -1.19
N LEU A 92 -4.28 0.72 -1.90
CA LEU A 92 -3.00 1.12 -1.33
C LEU A 92 -3.19 2.04 -0.12
N ASN A 93 -4.06 3.05 -0.24
CA ASN A 93 -4.38 3.95 0.85
C ASN A 93 -4.99 3.22 2.06
N GLU A 94 -5.90 2.26 1.81
CA GLU A 94 -6.52 1.49 2.89
C GLU A 94 -5.50 0.61 3.60
N LEU A 95 -4.54 0.01 2.91
CA LEU A 95 -3.44 -0.73 3.52
C LEU A 95 -2.60 0.16 4.44
N LEU A 96 -2.18 1.33 3.96
CA LEU A 96 -1.45 2.31 4.77
C LEU A 96 -2.25 2.73 6.00
N MET A 97 -3.56 3.00 5.83
CA MET A 97 -4.47 3.36 6.93
C MET A 97 -4.59 2.29 8.00
N ARG A 98 -4.59 1.03 7.59
CA ARG A 98 -4.90 -0.10 8.47
C ARG A 98 -3.67 -0.70 9.14
N LEU A 99 -2.53 -0.70 8.46
CA LEU A 99 -1.34 -1.42 8.89
C LEU A 99 -0.26 -0.52 9.48
N LEU A 100 -0.15 0.77 9.06
CA LEU A 100 0.84 1.65 9.64
C LEU A 100 0.44 2.15 11.03
N GLN A 101 1.37 2.14 11.95
CA GLN A 101 1.24 2.86 13.21
C GLN A 101 1.38 4.37 12.99
N ARG A 102 0.73 5.15 13.85
CA ARG A 102 0.83 6.62 13.78
C ARG A 102 2.16 7.10 14.31
N GLY A 103 2.78 8.01 13.58
CA GLY A 103 4.03 8.65 14.00
C GLY A 103 5.30 7.87 13.70
N ASP A 104 5.20 6.62 13.25
CA ASP A 104 6.35 5.82 12.86
C ASP A 104 6.76 6.16 11.41
N PRO A 105 8.01 6.58 11.17
CA PRO A 105 8.48 6.92 9.85
C PRO A 105 8.78 5.68 9.01
N TYR A 106 8.35 5.70 7.74
CA TYR A 106 8.58 4.64 6.75
C TYR A 106 9.06 5.27 5.42
N PRO A 107 10.29 5.84 5.37
CA PRO A 107 10.73 6.59 4.18
C PRO A 107 10.87 5.71 2.94
N SER A 108 11.35 4.47 3.06
CA SER A 108 11.41 3.54 1.94
C SER A 108 9.99 3.21 1.41
N LEU A 109 9.04 2.97 2.31
CA LEU A 109 7.66 2.69 1.91
C LEU A 109 7.00 3.89 1.23
N TYR A 110 7.35 5.13 1.63
CA TYR A 110 6.88 6.34 0.96
C TYR A 110 7.31 6.36 -0.51
N VAL A 111 8.56 6.00 -0.80
CA VAL A 111 9.08 5.88 -2.17
C VAL A 111 8.37 4.75 -2.93
N HIS A 112 8.16 3.58 -2.32
CA HIS A 112 7.42 2.48 -2.94
C HIS A 112 5.96 2.85 -3.23
N TYR A 113 5.33 3.65 -2.38
CA TYR A 113 3.99 4.17 -2.62
C TYR A 113 3.95 5.10 -3.83
N GLN A 114 4.93 6.00 -3.97
CA GLN A 114 5.06 6.86 -5.14
C GLN A 114 5.27 6.05 -6.43
N HIS A 115 6.14 5.02 -6.40
CA HIS A 115 6.38 4.13 -7.54
C HIS A 115 5.10 3.40 -7.94
N ALA A 116 4.36 2.84 -6.99
CA ALA A 116 3.10 2.16 -7.28
C ALA A 116 2.07 3.11 -7.92
N LEU A 117 1.92 4.34 -7.41
CA LEU A 117 1.03 5.33 -8.01
C LEU A 117 1.49 5.74 -9.42
N SER A 118 2.79 5.88 -9.63
CA SER A 118 3.38 6.21 -10.94
C SER A 118 3.11 5.11 -11.97
N GLY A 119 3.39 3.86 -11.62
CA GLY A 119 3.13 2.70 -12.49
C GLY A 119 1.65 2.56 -12.83
N LEU A 120 0.76 2.69 -11.84
CA LEU A 120 -0.69 2.69 -12.06
C LEU A 120 -1.16 3.82 -12.99
N ALA A 121 -0.57 5.02 -12.89
CA ALA A 121 -0.91 6.18 -13.71
C ALA A 121 -0.32 6.11 -15.13
N SER A 122 0.81 5.43 -15.32
CA SER A 122 1.46 5.22 -16.63
C SER A 122 0.92 4.01 -17.41
N GLY A 123 0.01 3.23 -16.80
CA GLY A 123 -0.59 2.06 -17.46
C GLY A 123 0.23 0.77 -17.34
N GLU A 124 1.13 0.69 -16.38
CA GLU A 124 1.80 -0.56 -16.05
C GLU A 124 0.82 -1.60 -15.49
N SER A 125 1.25 -2.86 -15.43
CA SER A 125 0.42 -3.93 -14.85
C SER A 125 0.02 -3.59 -13.42
N ALA A 126 -1.28 -3.37 -13.20
CA ALA A 126 -1.81 -3.08 -11.86
C ALA A 126 -1.51 -4.24 -10.89
N SER A 127 -1.54 -5.48 -11.38
CA SER A 127 -1.16 -6.66 -10.59
C SER A 127 0.28 -6.54 -10.08
N GLN A 128 1.22 -6.20 -10.95
CA GLN A 128 2.63 -6.04 -10.58
C GLN A 128 2.83 -4.88 -9.61
N CYS A 129 2.31 -3.68 -9.90
CA CYS A 129 2.41 -2.52 -9.01
C CYS A 129 1.90 -2.83 -7.59
N LEU A 130 0.78 -3.56 -7.49
CA LEU A 130 0.23 -3.94 -6.19
C LEU A 130 1.11 -4.96 -5.47
N ARG A 131 1.65 -5.98 -6.15
CA ARG A 131 2.51 -7.01 -5.53
C ARG A 131 3.80 -6.40 -4.98
N GLU A 132 4.47 -5.56 -5.77
CA GLU A 132 5.70 -4.89 -5.35
C GLU A 132 5.48 -4.01 -4.11
N PHE A 133 4.39 -3.24 -4.11
CA PHE A 133 4.02 -2.42 -2.96
C PHE A 133 3.68 -3.27 -1.73
N GLU A 134 2.87 -4.32 -1.87
CA GLU A 134 2.47 -5.21 -0.77
C GLU A 134 3.68 -5.90 -0.13
N ILE A 135 4.61 -6.42 -0.93
CA ILE A 135 5.85 -7.04 -0.44
C ILE A 135 6.69 -6.02 0.31
N SER A 136 6.84 -4.82 -0.24
CA SER A 136 7.57 -3.72 0.40
C SER A 136 6.92 -3.31 1.72
N LEU A 137 5.59 -3.18 1.75
CA LEU A 137 4.82 -2.88 2.96
C LEU A 137 5.07 -3.93 4.05
N MET A 138 4.97 -5.22 3.72
CA MET A 138 5.20 -6.29 4.70
C MET A 138 6.63 -6.29 5.22
N ARG A 139 7.61 -5.99 4.36
CA ARG A 139 9.02 -5.87 4.76
C ARG A 139 9.24 -4.72 5.73
N GLU A 140 8.72 -3.54 5.43
CA GLU A 140 8.85 -2.35 6.27
C GLU A 140 8.15 -2.50 7.64
N LEU A 141 7.11 -3.32 7.71
CA LEU A 141 6.42 -3.65 8.96
C LEU A 141 7.13 -4.74 9.78
N GLY A 142 8.25 -5.29 9.28
CA GLY A 142 8.97 -6.38 9.93
C GLY A 142 8.41 -7.79 9.66
N TYR A 143 7.46 -7.90 8.74
CA TYR A 143 6.81 -9.16 8.34
C TYR A 143 7.26 -9.61 6.94
N GLY A 144 8.54 -9.39 6.62
CA GLY A 144 9.08 -9.74 5.30
C GLY A 144 8.87 -11.21 4.96
N LEU A 145 8.47 -11.47 3.72
CA LEU A 145 8.21 -12.83 3.24
C LEU A 145 9.52 -13.54 2.92
N LEU A 146 9.67 -14.77 3.40
CA LEU A 146 10.70 -15.69 2.92
C LEU A 146 10.24 -16.24 1.56
N LEU A 147 10.99 -15.99 0.49
CA LEU A 147 10.58 -16.31 -0.89
C LEU A 147 11.63 -17.08 -1.68
N ASP A 148 12.86 -17.13 -1.21
CA ASP A 148 14.02 -17.74 -1.89
C ASP A 148 14.49 -19.05 -1.25
N ARG A 149 14.02 -19.38 -0.06
CA ARG A 149 14.39 -20.57 0.69
C ARG A 149 13.18 -21.22 1.35
N THR A 150 13.29 -22.52 1.65
CA THR A 150 12.29 -23.27 2.44
C THR A 150 12.42 -22.95 3.91
N ALA A 151 11.28 -22.91 4.61
CA ALA A 151 11.22 -22.58 6.03
C ALA A 151 11.74 -23.69 6.95
N ASP A 152 11.63 -24.94 6.52
CA ASP A 152 11.95 -26.13 7.32
C ASP A 152 13.40 -26.60 7.12
N THR A 153 13.91 -26.63 5.88
CA THR A 153 15.23 -27.16 5.57
C THR A 153 16.24 -26.09 5.17
N ASN A 154 15.81 -24.82 5.00
CA ASN A 154 16.61 -23.71 4.51
C ASN A 154 17.27 -23.96 3.13
N GLU A 155 16.66 -24.84 2.33
CA GLU A 155 17.10 -25.13 0.97
C GLU A 155 16.58 -24.05 0.00
N GLU A 156 17.31 -23.82 -1.08
CA GLU A 156 16.89 -22.87 -2.13
C GLU A 156 15.59 -23.34 -2.80
N ILE A 157 14.75 -22.37 -3.16
CA ILE A 157 13.52 -22.64 -3.90
C ILE A 157 13.84 -23.07 -5.32
N GLU A 158 13.31 -24.20 -5.73
CA GLU A 158 13.41 -24.74 -7.08
C GLU A 158 12.21 -24.29 -7.92
N ALA A 159 12.45 -23.68 -9.08
CA ALA A 159 11.42 -23.05 -9.92
C ALA A 159 10.27 -23.99 -10.31
N ASP A 160 10.58 -25.27 -10.57
CA ASP A 160 9.63 -26.25 -11.11
C ASP A 160 8.90 -27.05 -10.01
N ARG A 161 9.14 -26.73 -8.74
CA ARG A 161 8.45 -27.36 -7.61
C ARG A 161 7.30 -26.51 -7.09
N VAL A 162 6.41 -27.18 -6.34
CA VAL A 162 5.26 -26.55 -5.69
C VAL A 162 5.47 -26.56 -4.16
N TYR A 163 5.10 -25.47 -3.54
CA TYR A 163 5.29 -25.21 -2.13
C TYR A 163 3.95 -24.85 -1.45
N ASP A 164 3.76 -25.27 -0.20
CA ASP A 164 2.79 -24.69 0.71
C ASP A 164 3.43 -23.50 1.44
N TYR A 165 2.82 -22.34 1.36
CA TYR A 165 3.33 -21.16 2.06
C TYR A 165 2.68 -21.06 3.44
N ARG A 166 3.44 -21.35 4.49
CA ARG A 166 3.00 -21.22 5.88
C ARG A 166 3.19 -19.77 6.35
N LEU A 167 2.12 -19.17 6.86
CA LEU A 167 2.16 -17.80 7.38
C LEU A 167 3.22 -17.69 8.49
N GLU A 168 3.94 -16.58 8.53
CA GLU A 168 5.03 -16.28 9.47
C GLU A 168 6.26 -17.21 9.38
N GLN A 169 6.18 -18.29 8.65
CA GLN A 169 7.30 -19.23 8.49
C GLN A 169 7.94 -19.15 7.09
N GLY A 170 7.12 -19.28 6.06
CA GLY A 170 7.60 -19.30 4.68
C GLY A 170 7.18 -20.58 3.93
N PRO A 171 7.78 -20.83 2.74
CA PRO A 171 7.44 -21.95 1.91
C PRO A 171 8.01 -23.27 2.45
N VAL A 172 7.20 -24.33 2.36
CA VAL A 172 7.57 -25.71 2.70
C VAL A 172 7.27 -26.58 1.49
N ARG A 173 8.14 -27.55 1.19
CA ARG A 173 7.91 -28.45 0.05
C ARG A 173 6.63 -29.26 0.22
N MET A 174 5.83 -29.35 -0.83
CA MET A 174 4.65 -30.23 -0.85
C MET A 174 5.06 -31.62 -1.29
N PRO A 175 4.77 -32.67 -0.50
CA PRO A 175 5.02 -34.05 -0.92
C PRO A 175 4.15 -34.41 -2.13
N GLY A 176 4.72 -35.07 -3.13
CA GLY A 176 3.97 -35.74 -4.20
C GLY A 176 3.31 -34.87 -5.26
N GLY A 177 3.83 -33.68 -5.54
CA GLY A 177 3.32 -32.84 -6.65
C GLY A 177 1.88 -32.35 -6.44
N GLY A 178 1.58 -31.91 -5.22
CA GLY A 178 0.26 -31.62 -4.67
C GLY A 178 -0.75 -31.01 -5.63
N PHE A 179 -1.85 -31.70 -5.82
CA PHE A 179 -3.08 -31.12 -6.35
C PHE A 179 -3.70 -30.27 -5.23
N GLY A 180 -3.52 -28.96 -5.29
CA GLY A 180 -4.05 -28.07 -4.27
C GLY A 180 -3.67 -26.60 -4.48
N GLU A 181 -3.95 -25.76 -3.50
CA GLU A 181 -3.69 -24.31 -3.50
C GLU A 181 -2.21 -23.92 -3.28
N GLY A 182 -1.25 -24.74 -3.74
CA GLY A 182 0.18 -24.46 -3.63
C GLY A 182 0.62 -23.27 -4.49
N ILE A 183 1.85 -22.83 -4.24
CA ILE A 183 2.52 -21.79 -5.02
C ILE A 183 3.76 -22.39 -5.70
N HIS A 184 3.95 -22.08 -6.99
CA HIS A 184 5.12 -22.56 -7.72
C HIS A 184 6.38 -21.82 -7.28
N GLY A 185 7.49 -22.53 -7.24
CA GLY A 185 8.79 -21.93 -6.92
C GLY A 185 9.14 -20.79 -7.86
N ARG A 186 8.80 -20.89 -9.14
CA ARG A 186 8.97 -19.81 -10.12
C ARG A 186 8.26 -18.54 -9.67
N THR A 187 7.02 -18.63 -9.19
CA THR A 187 6.26 -17.49 -8.68
C THR A 187 6.95 -16.88 -7.45
N LEU A 188 7.41 -17.71 -6.50
CA LEU A 188 8.14 -17.25 -5.31
C LEU A 188 9.42 -16.51 -5.69
N LEU A 189 10.23 -17.09 -6.60
CA LEU A 189 11.48 -16.50 -7.07
C LEU A 189 11.25 -15.19 -7.85
N SER A 190 10.22 -15.12 -8.70
CA SER A 190 9.86 -13.88 -9.41
C SER A 190 9.43 -12.80 -8.45
N LEU A 191 8.64 -13.11 -7.41
CA LEU A 191 8.28 -12.17 -6.34
C LEU A 191 9.51 -11.71 -5.55
N HIS A 192 10.45 -12.61 -5.26
CA HIS A 192 11.70 -12.29 -4.57
C HIS A 192 12.55 -11.28 -5.35
N ARG A 193 12.64 -11.45 -6.67
CA ARG A 193 13.47 -10.65 -7.57
C ARG A 193 12.76 -9.41 -8.12
N GLY A 194 11.47 -9.24 -7.88
CA GLY A 194 10.66 -8.19 -8.52
C GLY A 194 10.47 -8.38 -10.02
N GLU A 195 10.52 -9.62 -10.50
CA GLU A 195 10.35 -9.96 -11.90
C GLU A 195 8.87 -10.03 -12.29
N ARG A 196 8.59 -9.82 -13.57
CA ARG A 196 7.24 -9.92 -14.11
C ARG A 196 6.70 -11.34 -13.98
N LEU A 197 5.46 -11.45 -13.50
CA LEU A 197 4.74 -12.70 -13.36
C LEU A 197 3.95 -13.03 -14.66
N ASP A 198 3.85 -14.31 -15.00
CA ASP A 198 2.87 -14.79 -15.96
C ASP A 198 1.47 -14.84 -15.33
N GLU A 199 0.44 -15.15 -16.11
CA GLU A 199 -0.97 -15.17 -15.66
C GLU A 199 -1.17 -16.10 -14.44
N ARG A 200 -0.52 -17.26 -14.44
CA ARG A 200 -0.57 -18.20 -13.31
C ARG A 200 0.12 -17.60 -12.07
N GLY A 201 1.32 -17.07 -12.25
CA GLY A 201 2.08 -16.43 -11.18
C GLY A 201 1.33 -15.25 -10.56
N GLU A 202 0.64 -14.43 -11.37
CA GLU A 202 -0.21 -13.35 -10.88
C GLU A 202 -1.36 -13.87 -10.00
N ALA A 203 -2.01 -14.96 -10.41
CA ALA A 203 -3.09 -15.58 -9.62
C ALA A 203 -2.57 -16.16 -8.30
N GLU A 204 -1.43 -16.84 -8.33
CA GLU A 204 -0.77 -17.41 -7.15
C GLU A 204 -0.29 -16.32 -6.18
N ALA A 205 0.40 -15.31 -6.68
CA ALA A 205 0.87 -14.17 -5.90
C ALA A 205 -0.30 -13.40 -5.25
N LYS A 206 -1.38 -13.19 -5.99
CA LYS A 206 -2.61 -12.57 -5.46
C LYS A 206 -3.22 -13.38 -4.33
N ARG A 207 -3.25 -14.72 -4.44
CA ARG A 207 -3.75 -15.62 -3.40
C ARG A 207 -2.86 -15.56 -2.16
N LEU A 208 -1.54 -15.65 -2.34
CA LEU A 208 -0.56 -15.55 -1.27
C LEU A 208 -0.70 -14.23 -0.52
N MET A 209 -0.63 -13.10 -1.22
CA MET A 209 -0.69 -11.77 -0.59
C MET A 209 -2.02 -11.49 0.10
N ARG A 210 -3.13 -12.03 -0.41
CA ARG A 210 -4.43 -11.97 0.28
C ARG A 210 -4.42 -12.71 1.62
N ARG A 211 -3.77 -13.88 1.68
CA ARG A 211 -3.64 -14.66 2.93
C ARG A 211 -2.73 -13.93 3.91
N VAL A 212 -1.55 -13.49 3.45
CA VAL A 212 -0.56 -12.78 4.29
C VAL A 212 -1.16 -11.49 4.85
N ILE A 213 -1.63 -10.58 4.00
CA ILE A 213 -2.19 -9.30 4.44
C ILE A 213 -3.44 -9.53 5.30
N GLY A 214 -4.30 -10.50 4.93
CA GLY A 214 -5.48 -10.85 5.71
C GLY A 214 -5.17 -11.27 7.14
N HIS A 215 -4.07 -11.99 7.35
CA HIS A 215 -3.61 -12.39 8.68
C HIS A 215 -3.32 -11.18 9.59
N TYR A 216 -2.64 -10.17 9.07
CA TYR A 216 -2.28 -8.97 9.85
C TYR A 216 -3.41 -7.93 9.95
N LEU A 217 -4.40 -7.97 9.07
CA LEU A 217 -5.57 -7.08 9.13
C LEU A 217 -6.60 -7.51 10.17
N GLY A 218 -6.59 -8.78 10.58
CA GLY A 218 -7.59 -9.37 11.48
C GLY A 218 -8.99 -9.44 10.82
N ASP A 219 -10.04 -9.53 11.64
CA ASP A 219 -11.42 -9.86 11.22
C ASP A 219 -12.12 -8.78 10.39
N ARG A 220 -11.53 -7.61 10.21
CA ARG A 220 -12.16 -6.52 9.45
C ARG A 220 -11.75 -6.57 7.98
N PRO A 221 -12.66 -6.91 7.05
CA PRO A 221 -12.36 -6.94 5.63
C PRO A 221 -11.96 -5.55 5.10
N LEU A 222 -11.22 -5.55 4.00
CA LEU A 222 -10.89 -4.33 3.27
C LEU A 222 -12.10 -3.85 2.47
N LYS A 223 -12.55 -2.62 2.72
CA LYS A 223 -13.67 -1.99 1.99
C LYS A 223 -13.36 -1.77 0.51
N SER A 224 -12.10 -1.49 0.18
CA SER A 224 -11.66 -1.36 -1.21
C SER A 224 -11.90 -2.63 -2.03
N ARG A 225 -11.88 -3.82 -1.42
CA ARG A 225 -12.20 -5.08 -2.11
C ARG A 225 -13.67 -5.18 -2.51
N GLU A 226 -14.58 -4.64 -1.72
CA GLU A 226 -16.01 -4.60 -2.03
C GLU A 226 -16.27 -3.74 -3.26
N LEU A 227 -15.53 -2.62 -3.41
CA LEU A 227 -15.61 -1.74 -4.57
C LEU A 227 -15.21 -2.46 -5.89
N PHE A 228 -14.18 -3.33 -5.84
CA PHE A 228 -13.81 -4.15 -7.00
C PHE A 228 -14.88 -5.18 -7.39
N GLN A 229 -15.66 -5.68 -6.42
CA GLN A 229 -16.70 -6.69 -6.69
C GLN A 229 -17.96 -6.07 -7.29
N SER A 230 -18.27 -4.82 -6.95
CA SER A 230 -19.46 -4.12 -7.44
C SER A 230 -19.35 -3.67 -8.92
N MET A 231 -18.19 -3.86 -9.56
CA MET A 231 -17.95 -3.46 -10.96
C MET A 231 -17.97 -4.65 -11.94
N LYS A 232 -18.08 -5.87 -11.46
CA LYS A 232 -18.28 -7.06 -12.29
C LYS A 232 -19.75 -7.41 -12.41
#